data_b580feab8ab87f821b6714efa6e661db
#
_entry.id   b580feab8ab87f821b6714efa6e661db
#
_cell.length_a   1.000
_cell.length_b   1.000
_cell.length_c   1.000
_cell.angle_alpha   90.00
_cell.angle_beta   90.00
_cell.angle_gamma   90.00
#
_symmetry.space_group_name_H-M   'P 1'
#
loop_
_entity.id
_entity.type
_entity.pdbx_description
1 polymer ?
#
loop_
_entity_poly.entity_id
_entity_poly.type
_entity_poly.pdbx_seq_one_letter_code
_entity_poly.pdbx_strand_id
1 'polypeptide(L)'
;MSNKTFLNILIAGFFLLVIGFFVRVFDGRFKSEKRFSNNPKLVVGIVVDQMKYQYLTKYWDHYSEKGFKKLINQGFNAKSNHYGYSQTSTGPGHTTVATGTYPRVHGIIGNSWFDRKSKKSVYCVDDENYNTIGSSTNSGKKSPSKLLTTTLSDENRIATNFKGKTIGVAIKDR
;
A
#
# COMPACT_ATOMS: atom_id res chain seq x y z
N MET A 1 -49.77 20.88 -35.36
CA MET A 1 -48.49 20.14 -35.22
C MET A 1 -48.79 18.65 -35.32
N SER A 2 -48.13 17.94 -36.18
CA SER A 2 -48.38 16.49 -36.34
C SER A 2 -47.98 15.74 -35.03
N ASN A 3 -48.78 14.72 -34.65
CA ASN A 3 -48.48 13.89 -33.47
C ASN A 3 -47.03 13.31 -33.48
N LYS A 4 -46.48 13.07 -34.67
CA LYS A 4 -45.07 12.65 -34.81
C LYS A 4 -44.06 13.73 -34.43
N THR A 5 -44.34 15.00 -34.77
CA THR A 5 -43.45 16.12 -34.42
C THR A 5 -43.47 16.37 -32.93
N PHE A 6 -44.62 16.26 -32.27
CA PHE A 6 -44.75 16.40 -30.82
C PHE A 6 -44.01 15.27 -30.06
N LEU A 7 -44.15 14.03 -30.54
CA LEU A 7 -43.42 12.88 -29.95
C LEU A 7 -41.89 13.01 -30.07
N ASN A 8 -41.41 13.47 -31.22
CA ASN A 8 -39.98 13.66 -31.42
C ASN A 8 -39.39 14.76 -30.52
N ILE A 9 -40.12 15.81 -30.24
CA ILE A 9 -39.71 16.87 -29.32
C ILE A 9 -39.66 16.35 -27.89
N LEU A 10 -40.61 15.52 -27.46
CA LEU A 10 -40.61 14.90 -26.13
C LEU A 10 -39.43 13.92 -25.95
N ILE A 11 -39.14 13.12 -26.98
CA ILE A 11 -38.00 12.20 -26.94
C ILE A 11 -36.68 12.97 -26.88
N ALA A 12 -36.50 14.00 -27.69
CA ALA A 12 -35.32 14.86 -27.65
C ALA A 12 -35.14 15.55 -26.30
N GLY A 13 -36.20 16.07 -25.69
CA GLY A 13 -36.18 16.66 -24.36
C GLY A 13 -35.80 15.67 -23.25
N PHE A 14 -36.31 14.44 -23.33
CA PHE A 14 -35.96 13.38 -22.41
C PHE A 14 -34.46 13.00 -22.51
N PHE A 15 -33.95 12.87 -23.75
CA PHE A 15 -32.50 12.60 -23.95
C PHE A 15 -31.61 13.72 -23.42
N LEU A 16 -31.98 14.98 -23.59
CA LEU A 16 -31.24 16.11 -23.05
C LEU A 16 -31.22 16.11 -21.50
N LEU A 17 -32.35 15.77 -20.87
CA LEU A 17 -32.45 15.65 -19.42
C LEU A 17 -31.58 14.49 -18.89
N VAL A 18 -31.57 13.34 -19.58
CA VAL A 18 -30.74 12.20 -19.22
C VAL A 18 -29.24 12.53 -19.37
N ILE A 19 -28.86 13.16 -20.47
CA ILE A 19 -27.46 13.61 -20.68
C ILE A 19 -27.07 14.63 -19.61
N GLY A 20 -27.91 15.62 -19.31
CA GLY A 20 -27.67 16.62 -18.27
C GLY A 20 -27.52 16.00 -16.87
N PHE A 21 -28.31 14.96 -16.57
CA PHE A 21 -28.19 14.19 -15.32
C PHE A 21 -26.87 13.41 -15.26
N PHE A 22 -26.49 12.73 -16.36
CA PHE A 22 -25.21 12.01 -16.43
C PHE A 22 -24.02 12.96 -16.31
N VAL A 23 -24.02 14.10 -16.98
CA VAL A 23 -22.96 15.12 -16.87
C VAL A 23 -22.84 15.61 -15.42
N ARG A 24 -23.95 15.93 -14.73
CA ARG A 24 -23.93 16.34 -13.33
C ARG A 24 -23.41 15.24 -12.38
N VAL A 25 -23.80 13.98 -12.61
CA VAL A 25 -23.34 12.84 -11.80
C VAL A 25 -21.83 12.59 -12.02
N PHE A 26 -21.37 12.73 -13.26
CA PHE A 26 -19.95 12.59 -13.58
C PHE A 26 -19.12 13.78 -13.07
N ASP A 27 -19.53 15.03 -13.25
CA ASP A 27 -18.85 16.20 -12.70
C ASP A 27 -18.76 16.16 -11.17
N GLY A 28 -19.80 15.68 -10.50
CA GLY A 28 -19.79 15.51 -9.04
C GLY A 28 -18.81 14.44 -8.55
N ARG A 29 -18.52 13.41 -9.36
CA ARG A 29 -17.57 12.34 -9.02
C ARG A 29 -16.11 12.68 -9.33
N PHE A 30 -15.86 13.61 -10.23
CA PHE A 30 -14.52 14.03 -10.64
C PHE A 30 -14.07 15.37 -10.07
N LYS A 31 -14.83 16.01 -9.20
CA LYS A 31 -14.27 17.06 -8.35
C LYS A 31 -13.31 16.37 -7.37
N SER A 32 -12.10 16.12 -7.83
CA SER A 32 -10.95 15.93 -6.97
C SER A 32 -10.91 17.14 -6.04
N GLU A 33 -11.41 16.99 -4.83
CA GLU A 33 -11.14 17.95 -3.78
C GLU A 33 -9.63 18.13 -3.75
N LYS A 34 -9.15 19.36 -3.94
CA LYS A 34 -7.76 19.74 -3.64
C LYS A 34 -7.55 19.58 -2.13
N ARG A 35 -7.46 18.33 -1.69
CA ARG A 35 -7.38 17.98 -0.26
C ARG A 35 -6.06 18.36 0.38
N PHE A 36 -5.02 18.61 -0.41
CA PHE A 36 -3.73 19.05 0.12
C PHE A 36 -3.10 20.07 -0.82
N SER A 37 -3.14 21.35 -0.44
CA SER A 37 -2.37 22.39 -1.14
C SER A 37 -0.86 22.27 -0.91
N ASN A 38 -0.42 21.46 0.06
CA ASN A 38 0.97 21.17 0.37
C ASN A 38 1.21 19.65 0.39
N ASN A 39 1.69 19.10 -0.72
CA ASN A 39 2.21 17.74 -0.72
C ASN A 39 3.40 17.62 0.22
N PRO A 40 3.49 16.59 1.07
CA PRO A 40 4.62 16.41 1.96
C PRO A 40 5.90 16.26 1.13
N LYS A 41 6.96 16.97 1.51
CA LYS A 41 8.27 16.89 0.85
C LYS A 41 9.04 15.62 1.24
N LEU A 42 8.73 15.08 2.40
CA LEU A 42 9.33 13.87 2.95
C LEU A 42 8.26 13.06 3.68
N VAL A 43 8.22 11.76 3.40
CA VAL A 43 7.45 10.76 4.15
C VAL A 43 8.43 9.77 4.75
N VAL A 44 8.37 9.54 6.06
CA VAL A 44 9.21 8.58 6.76
C VAL A 44 8.31 7.48 7.32
N GLY A 45 8.45 6.25 6.79
CA GLY A 45 7.81 5.06 7.31
C GLY A 45 8.74 4.33 8.27
N ILE A 46 8.30 4.10 9.50
CA ILE A 46 9.05 3.33 10.50
C ILE A 46 8.22 2.11 10.86
N VAL A 47 8.76 0.91 10.58
CA VAL A 47 8.14 -0.36 10.93
C VAL A 47 9.00 -1.05 11.97
N VAL A 48 8.41 -1.39 13.11
CA VAL A 48 9.10 -2.06 14.22
C VAL A 48 8.59 -3.50 14.28
N ASP A 49 9.40 -4.43 13.76
CA ASP A 49 9.07 -5.86 13.74
C ASP A 49 8.90 -6.41 15.16
N GLN A 50 7.92 -7.31 15.35
CA GLN A 50 7.61 -7.99 16.61
C GLN A 50 7.22 -7.07 17.80
N MET A 51 6.99 -5.79 17.57
CA MET A 51 6.54 -4.87 18.60
C MET A 51 5.06 -5.09 18.91
N LYS A 52 4.76 -5.54 20.13
CA LYS A 52 3.38 -5.64 20.61
C LYS A 52 2.83 -4.27 20.96
N TYR A 53 1.57 -4.00 20.55
CA TYR A 53 0.89 -2.75 20.88
C TYR A 53 0.91 -2.42 22.38
N GLN A 54 0.76 -3.45 23.24
CA GLN A 54 0.81 -3.32 24.70
C GLN A 54 2.13 -2.73 25.22
N TYR A 55 3.21 -2.79 24.46
CA TYR A 55 4.48 -2.17 24.87
C TYR A 55 4.38 -0.65 24.96
N LEU A 56 3.49 -0.03 24.18
CA LEU A 56 3.24 1.40 24.24
C LEU A 56 2.68 1.82 25.59
N THR A 57 1.86 0.99 26.23
CA THR A 57 1.30 1.27 27.57
C THR A 57 2.16 0.70 28.68
N LYS A 58 2.67 -0.53 28.52
CA LYS A 58 3.46 -1.21 29.55
C LYS A 58 4.74 -0.47 29.92
N TYR A 59 5.39 0.14 28.93
CA TYR A 59 6.66 0.85 29.11
C TYR A 59 6.51 2.37 29.01
N TRP A 60 5.27 2.88 29.19
CA TRP A 60 4.99 4.30 29.01
C TRP A 60 5.90 5.22 29.81
N ASP A 61 6.12 4.91 31.08
CA ASP A 61 6.94 5.72 31.99
C ASP A 61 8.45 5.69 31.65
N HIS A 62 8.87 4.68 30.89
CA HIS A 62 10.25 4.54 30.43
C HIS A 62 10.52 5.27 29.10
N TYR A 63 9.49 5.68 28.37
CA TYR A 63 9.68 6.45 27.14
C TYR A 63 9.98 7.92 27.44
N SER A 64 10.92 8.50 26.68
CA SER A 64 11.13 9.94 26.69
C SER A 64 9.92 10.69 26.12
N GLU A 65 9.81 11.97 26.37
CA GLU A 65 8.76 12.83 25.80
C GLU A 65 8.84 12.98 24.27
N LYS A 66 9.94 12.55 23.67
CA LYS A 66 10.15 12.42 22.23
C LYS A 66 9.74 11.01 21.77
N GLY A 67 9.78 10.74 20.48
CA GLY A 67 9.49 9.41 19.93
C GLY A 67 8.02 9.00 20.14
N PHE A 68 7.77 7.84 20.76
CA PHE A 68 6.42 7.27 20.92
C PHE A 68 5.45 8.20 21.63
N LYS A 69 5.84 8.83 22.74
CA LYS A 69 4.97 9.78 23.46
C LYS A 69 4.57 10.94 22.56
N LYS A 70 5.52 11.53 21.85
CA LYS A 70 5.25 12.63 20.91
C LYS A 70 4.29 12.19 19.81
N LEU A 71 4.53 11.04 19.18
CA LEU A 71 3.69 10.52 18.09
C LEU A 71 2.26 10.24 18.57
N ILE A 72 2.10 9.67 19.77
CA ILE A 72 0.79 9.36 20.34
C ILE A 72 0.03 10.62 20.74
N ASN A 73 0.72 11.59 21.38
CA ASN A 73 0.08 12.79 21.93
C ASN A 73 -0.18 13.87 20.88
N GLN A 74 0.61 13.94 19.81
CA GLN A 74 0.55 14.99 18.79
C GLN A 74 0.15 14.47 17.40
N GLY A 75 0.10 13.15 17.21
CA GLY A 75 -0.25 12.51 15.96
C GLY A 75 -1.58 11.79 16.02
N PHE A 76 -1.84 10.95 14.99
CA PHE A 76 -3.00 10.07 14.94
C PHE A 76 -2.62 8.67 15.45
N ASN A 77 -3.32 8.17 16.46
CA ASN A 77 -3.13 6.84 17.01
C ASN A 77 -4.30 5.91 16.60
N ALA A 78 -4.05 5.01 15.66
CA ALA A 78 -5.02 4.01 15.21
C ALA A 78 -5.10 2.84 16.22
N LYS A 79 -5.97 2.92 17.21
CA LYS A 79 -6.07 1.93 18.32
C LYS A 79 -6.64 0.57 17.91
N SER A 80 -7.36 0.48 16.81
CA SER A 80 -8.05 -0.74 16.35
C SER A 80 -7.67 -1.08 14.91
N ASN A 81 -6.39 -1.03 14.59
CA ASN A 81 -5.89 -1.40 13.28
C ASN A 81 -5.39 -2.85 13.29
N HIS A 82 -6.05 -3.73 12.52
CA HIS A 82 -5.78 -5.15 12.49
C HIS A 82 -5.57 -5.65 11.06
N TYR A 83 -4.70 -6.64 10.91
CA TYR A 83 -4.63 -7.41 9.66
C TYR A 83 -5.87 -8.28 9.50
N GLY A 84 -6.48 -8.29 8.31
CA GLY A 84 -7.63 -9.12 7.98
C GLY A 84 -7.28 -10.57 7.62
N TYR A 85 -6.12 -11.09 8.07
CA TYR A 85 -5.65 -12.46 7.81
C TYR A 85 -4.82 -12.98 8.99
N SER A 86 -4.65 -14.31 9.09
CA SER A 86 -4.06 -14.96 10.26
C SER A 86 -2.53 -15.12 10.22
N GLN A 87 -1.93 -15.28 9.04
CA GLN A 87 -0.49 -15.51 8.89
C GLN A 87 0.28 -14.17 8.83
N THR A 88 0.49 -13.56 9.99
CA THR A 88 1.14 -12.24 10.12
C THR A 88 2.63 -12.31 10.46
N SER A 89 3.35 -13.31 9.95
CA SER A 89 4.81 -13.38 10.07
C SER A 89 5.50 -12.21 9.32
N THR A 90 6.79 -12.01 9.54
CA THR A 90 7.57 -10.86 9.05
C THR A 90 7.35 -10.56 7.56
N GLY A 91 7.56 -11.56 6.69
CA GLY A 91 7.41 -11.38 5.23
C GLY A 91 6.02 -10.88 4.82
N PRO A 92 4.93 -11.63 5.09
CA PRO A 92 3.57 -11.17 4.79
C PRO A 92 3.20 -9.84 5.45
N GLY A 93 3.58 -9.65 6.71
CA GLY A 93 3.23 -8.45 7.47
C GLY A 93 3.86 -7.18 6.89
N HIS A 94 5.17 -7.19 6.66
CA HIS A 94 5.87 -6.06 6.05
C HIS A 94 5.41 -5.80 4.62
N THR A 95 5.20 -6.86 3.84
CA THR A 95 4.67 -6.73 2.47
C THR A 95 3.28 -6.10 2.47
N THR A 96 2.40 -6.50 3.40
CA THR A 96 1.07 -5.87 3.55
C THR A 96 1.18 -4.37 3.84
N VAL A 97 2.08 -3.96 4.74
CA VAL A 97 2.32 -2.52 5.01
C VAL A 97 2.85 -1.80 3.77
N ALA A 98 3.80 -2.41 3.07
CA ALA A 98 4.43 -1.79 1.90
C ALA A 98 3.51 -1.70 0.68
N THR A 99 2.53 -2.60 0.54
CA THR A 99 1.66 -2.70 -0.65
C THR A 99 0.22 -2.26 -0.41
N GLY A 100 -0.21 -2.15 0.86
CA GLY A 100 -1.60 -1.89 1.21
C GLY A 100 -2.57 -3.02 0.85
N THR A 101 -2.07 -4.24 0.53
CA THR A 101 -2.89 -5.39 0.13
C THR A 101 -2.61 -6.63 0.98
N TYR A 102 -3.39 -7.68 0.78
CA TYR A 102 -3.27 -8.94 1.51
C TYR A 102 -2.40 -9.97 0.79
N PRO A 103 -1.89 -11.01 1.50
CA PRO A 103 -1.06 -12.07 0.92
C PRO A 103 -1.62 -12.73 -0.34
N ARG A 104 -2.94 -12.87 -0.43
CA ARG A 104 -3.62 -13.39 -1.65
C ARG A 104 -3.43 -12.52 -2.89
N VAL A 105 -3.10 -11.25 -2.72
CA VAL A 105 -2.90 -10.28 -3.81
C VAL A 105 -1.42 -10.06 -4.06
N HIS A 106 -0.64 -9.76 -2.99
CA HIS A 106 0.78 -9.49 -3.15
C HIS A 106 1.67 -10.73 -3.26
N GLY A 107 1.14 -11.95 -3.04
CA GLY A 107 1.83 -13.21 -3.29
C GLY A 107 2.77 -13.72 -2.18
N ILE A 108 3.11 -12.89 -1.21
CA ILE A 108 3.98 -13.28 -0.10
C ILE A 108 3.13 -13.87 1.03
N ILE A 109 2.97 -15.19 1.04
CA ILE A 109 2.05 -15.91 1.93
C ILE A 109 2.68 -16.36 3.25
N GLY A 110 4.00 -16.29 3.36
CA GLY A 110 4.77 -16.68 4.54
C GLY A 110 6.21 -16.20 4.43
N ASN A 111 7.01 -16.35 5.49
CA ASN A 111 8.47 -16.18 5.38
C ASN A 111 9.06 -17.25 4.46
N SER A 112 8.52 -18.46 4.55
CA SER A 112 8.79 -19.57 3.64
C SER A 112 7.51 -20.37 3.42
N TRP A 113 7.42 -21.04 2.28
CA TRP A 113 6.32 -21.95 1.96
C TRP A 113 6.80 -23.10 1.07
N PHE A 114 6.03 -24.18 1.04
CA PHE A 114 6.27 -25.28 0.13
C PHE A 114 5.61 -25.01 -1.22
N ASP A 115 6.41 -24.89 -2.26
CA ASP A 115 5.89 -24.78 -3.62
C ASP A 115 5.54 -26.15 -4.18
N ARG A 116 4.26 -26.35 -4.46
CA ARG A 116 3.74 -27.63 -4.96
C ARG A 116 4.21 -27.97 -6.36
N LYS A 117 4.54 -26.97 -7.17
CA LYS A 117 4.99 -27.15 -8.54
C LYS A 117 6.46 -27.60 -8.59
N SER A 118 7.32 -26.88 -7.95
CA SER A 118 8.76 -27.21 -7.87
C SER A 118 9.09 -28.29 -6.85
N LYS A 119 8.14 -28.67 -5.95
CA LYS A 119 8.33 -29.60 -4.84
C LYS A 119 9.45 -29.18 -3.88
N LYS A 120 9.67 -27.90 -3.70
CA LYS A 120 10.73 -27.33 -2.86
C LYS A 120 10.16 -26.32 -1.86
N SER A 121 10.89 -26.12 -0.76
CA SER A 121 10.66 -24.98 0.12
C SER A 121 11.18 -23.73 -0.55
N VAL A 122 10.39 -22.68 -0.55
CA VAL A 122 10.71 -21.37 -1.12
C VAL A 122 10.76 -20.36 0.01
N TYR A 123 11.86 -19.62 0.12
CA TYR A 123 11.95 -18.47 0.99
C TYR A 123 11.50 -17.20 0.26
N CYS A 124 10.77 -16.32 0.95
CA CYS A 124 10.00 -15.24 0.30
C CYS A 124 10.83 -14.26 -0.53
N VAL A 125 12.11 -14.11 -0.24
CA VAL A 125 13.01 -13.18 -0.96
C VAL A 125 14.18 -13.85 -1.66
N ASP A 126 14.35 -15.19 -1.58
CA ASP A 126 15.42 -15.88 -2.29
C ASP A 126 15.33 -15.70 -3.80
N ASP A 127 16.44 -15.34 -4.42
CA ASP A 127 16.58 -15.22 -5.86
C ASP A 127 18.02 -15.54 -6.29
N GLU A 128 18.18 -16.67 -6.97
CA GLU A 128 19.47 -17.14 -7.46
C GLU A 128 20.06 -16.29 -8.61
N ASN A 129 19.27 -15.41 -9.21
CA ASN A 129 19.72 -14.50 -10.27
C ASN A 129 20.58 -13.33 -9.75
N TYR A 130 20.66 -13.18 -8.43
CA TYR A 130 21.42 -12.10 -7.78
C TYR A 130 22.61 -12.65 -7.02
N ASN A 131 23.64 -11.84 -6.88
CA ASN A 131 24.84 -12.18 -6.14
C ASN A 131 25.07 -11.17 -5.01
N THR A 132 25.76 -11.64 -3.96
CA THR A 132 26.20 -10.76 -2.88
C THR A 132 27.30 -9.83 -3.38
N ILE A 133 27.18 -8.53 -3.14
CA ILE A 133 28.20 -7.55 -3.45
C ILE A 133 29.18 -7.47 -2.26
N GLY A 134 30.48 -7.58 -2.52
CA GLY A 134 31.53 -7.46 -1.52
C GLY A 134 31.75 -8.70 -0.64
N SER A 135 31.11 -9.85 -0.97
CA SER A 135 31.28 -11.11 -0.25
C SER A 135 31.02 -12.31 -1.16
N SER A 136 31.61 -13.45 -0.84
CA SER A 136 31.35 -14.76 -1.48
C SER A 136 30.17 -15.53 -0.88
N THR A 137 29.46 -14.96 0.11
CA THR A 137 28.30 -15.61 0.73
C THR A 137 27.06 -15.56 -0.15
N ASN A 138 26.05 -16.38 0.18
CA ASN A 138 24.75 -16.33 -0.50
C ASN A 138 23.78 -15.31 0.11
N SER A 139 24.24 -14.47 1.07
CA SER A 139 23.37 -13.56 1.82
C SER A 139 22.67 -12.50 0.94
N GLY A 140 23.28 -12.13 -0.18
CA GLY A 140 22.73 -11.14 -1.10
C GLY A 140 21.94 -11.74 -2.28
N LYS A 141 21.73 -13.07 -2.33
CA LYS A 141 20.86 -13.70 -3.33
C LYS A 141 19.39 -13.47 -2.97
N LYS A 142 18.98 -12.21 -2.99
CA LYS A 142 17.67 -11.73 -2.55
C LYS A 142 17.11 -10.74 -3.55
N SER A 143 15.79 -10.82 -3.80
CA SER A 143 15.07 -9.85 -4.59
C SER A 143 13.57 -9.85 -4.26
N PRO A 144 12.83 -8.83 -4.70
CA PRO A 144 11.38 -8.81 -4.60
C PRO A 144 10.66 -9.60 -5.72
N SER A 145 11.34 -10.50 -6.44
CA SER A 145 10.80 -11.18 -7.64
C SER A 145 9.51 -11.98 -7.40
N LYS A 146 9.23 -12.36 -6.15
CA LYS A 146 8.00 -13.08 -5.78
C LYS A 146 6.82 -12.16 -5.45
N LEU A 147 7.05 -10.85 -5.44
CA LEU A 147 6.00 -9.86 -5.22
C LEU A 147 5.14 -9.71 -6.49
N LEU A 148 3.81 -9.81 -6.36
CA LEU A 148 2.87 -9.80 -7.48
C LEU A 148 2.14 -8.46 -7.65
N THR A 149 2.53 -7.43 -6.90
CA THR A 149 1.91 -6.09 -6.96
C THR A 149 2.97 -5.01 -6.70
N THR A 150 2.62 -3.77 -7.02
CA THR A 150 3.43 -2.60 -6.73
C THR A 150 3.46 -2.28 -5.23
N THR A 151 4.49 -1.57 -4.81
CA THR A 151 4.64 -1.04 -3.45
C THR A 151 4.31 0.45 -3.40
N LEU A 152 4.13 1.00 -2.22
CA LEU A 152 4.03 2.45 -2.00
C LEU A 152 5.21 3.21 -2.63
N SER A 153 6.39 2.60 -2.65
CA SER A 153 7.59 3.14 -3.26
C SER A 153 7.49 3.23 -4.78
N ASP A 154 6.96 2.18 -5.41
CA ASP A 154 6.72 2.15 -6.86
C ASP A 154 5.68 3.20 -7.24
N GLU A 155 4.57 3.25 -6.50
CA GLU A 155 3.49 4.23 -6.72
C GLU A 155 3.99 5.68 -6.55
N ASN A 156 4.84 5.95 -5.55
CA ASN A 156 5.47 7.27 -5.40
C ASN A 156 6.35 7.63 -6.61
N ARG A 157 7.11 6.70 -7.12
CA ARG A 157 7.93 6.93 -8.31
C ARG A 157 7.09 7.20 -9.54
N ILE A 158 6.03 6.42 -9.75
CA ILE A 158 5.09 6.60 -10.87
C ILE A 158 4.38 7.96 -10.74
N ALA A 159 3.79 8.26 -9.58
CA ALA A 159 3.06 9.51 -9.34
C ALA A 159 3.91 10.77 -9.49
N THR A 160 5.21 10.67 -9.24
CA THR A 160 6.18 11.77 -9.39
C THR A 160 6.89 11.77 -10.74
N ASN A 161 6.46 10.96 -11.69
CA ASN A 161 7.13 10.76 -12.98
C ASN A 161 8.64 10.45 -12.79
N PHE A 162 8.94 9.53 -11.88
CA PHE A 162 10.29 9.06 -11.50
C PHE A 162 11.23 10.12 -10.89
N LYS A 163 10.73 11.29 -10.53
CA LYS A 163 11.50 12.34 -9.85
C LYS A 163 11.61 12.10 -8.34
N GLY A 164 10.61 11.43 -7.74
CA GLY A 164 10.62 11.05 -6.34
C GLY A 164 11.69 10.00 -6.04
N LYS A 165 12.37 10.16 -4.90
CA LYS A 165 13.35 9.18 -4.41
C LYS A 165 12.71 8.32 -3.34
N THR A 166 13.06 7.04 -3.33
CA THR A 166 12.69 6.09 -2.27
C THR A 166 13.94 5.43 -1.75
N ILE A 167 14.10 5.42 -0.44
CA ILE A 167 15.25 4.82 0.25
C ILE A 167 14.69 3.86 1.29
N GLY A 168 15.11 2.60 1.24
CA GLY A 168 14.82 1.59 2.24
C GLY A 168 16.06 1.29 3.07
N VAL A 169 15.90 1.18 4.39
CA VAL A 169 16.93 0.73 5.31
C VAL A 169 16.33 -0.37 6.17
N ALA A 170 16.93 -1.54 6.16
CA ALA A 170 16.46 -2.69 6.93
C ALA A 170 17.64 -3.50 7.49
N ILE A 171 17.38 -4.15 8.62
CA ILE A 171 18.35 -5.07 9.25
C ILE A 171 18.15 -6.49 8.70
N LYS A 172 16.91 -6.85 8.36
CA LYS A 172 16.52 -8.13 7.77
C LYS A 172 16.41 -8.04 6.25
N ASP A 173 16.54 -9.19 5.61
CA ASP A 173 16.41 -9.37 4.16
C ASP A 173 14.95 -9.39 3.67
N ARG A 174 13.96 -9.51 4.58
CA ARG A 174 12.52 -9.57 4.27
C ARG A 174 11.72 -8.61 5.13
#